data_618585899391c7577304fe9f5d037c11
#
_entry.id   618585899391c7577304fe9f5d037c11
#
_cell.length_a   1.000
_cell.length_b   1.000
_cell.length_c   1.000
_cell.angle_alpha   90.00
_cell.angle_beta   90.00
_cell.angle_gamma   90.00
#
_symmetry.space_group_name_H-M   'P 1'
#
loop_
_entity.id
_entity.type
_entity.pdbx_description
1 polymer ?
#
loop_
_entity_poly.entity_id
_entity_poly.type
_entity_poly.pdbx_seq_one_letter_code
_entity_poly.pdbx_strand_id
1 'polypeptide(L)'
;MLEAHTHSAPSTSDKTLEALFRRIARIPKLHARFLNTIAMLEYIGARKIMKSQRSDMFDMELLSHVSEETRHAWLVKRMAIKIDATTISITRNGTY
;
A
#
# COMPACT_ATOMS: atom_id res chain seq x y z
N MET A 1 11.54 -31.63 2.27
CA MET A 1 11.61 -30.99 2.26
C MET A 1 11.27 -29.93 1.78
N LEU A 2 11.05 -29.44 1.53
CA LEU A 2 10.59 -28.38 1.25
C LEU A 2 11.30 -27.19 1.34
N GLU A 3 12.01 -27.10 2.04
CA GLU A 3 12.60 -25.93 2.45
C GLU A 3 13.63 -25.38 1.58
N ALA A 4 14.13 -26.13 0.73
CA ALA A 4 15.21 -25.68 -0.10
C ALA A 4 14.85 -24.47 -0.91
N HIS A 5 13.63 -24.41 -1.38
CA HIS A 5 13.27 -23.32 -2.25
C HIS A 5 13.00 -22.04 -1.49
N THR A 6 12.83 -22.12 -0.20
CA THR A 6 12.52 -20.94 0.54
C THR A 6 13.72 -20.09 0.84
N HIS A 7 14.91 -20.62 0.61
CA HIS A 7 16.10 -19.90 0.98
C HIS A 7 17.02 -19.61 -0.16
N SER A 8 16.47 -19.48 -1.34
CA SER A 8 17.26 -19.04 -2.46
C SER A 8 17.83 -17.67 -2.19
N ALA A 9 19.01 -17.43 -2.67
CA ALA A 9 19.58 -16.11 -2.59
C ALA A 9 18.71 -15.12 -3.37
N PRO A 10 18.59 -13.88 -2.91
CA PRO A 10 17.85 -12.89 -3.67
C PRO A 10 18.46 -12.68 -5.04
N SER A 11 17.63 -12.45 -6.02
CA SER A 11 18.08 -12.15 -7.36
C SER A 11 18.69 -10.75 -7.39
N THR A 12 19.38 -10.44 -8.50
CA THR A 12 19.92 -9.12 -8.70
C THR A 12 18.80 -8.06 -8.66
N SER A 13 17.65 -8.41 -9.27
CA SER A 13 16.50 -7.51 -9.24
C SER A 13 16.02 -7.25 -7.83
N ASP A 14 15.98 -8.29 -7.00
CA ASP A 14 15.54 -8.12 -5.62
C ASP A 14 16.47 -7.22 -4.85
N LYS A 15 17.77 -7.39 -5.05
CA LYS A 15 18.75 -6.57 -4.36
C LYS A 15 18.68 -5.11 -4.80
N THR A 16 18.43 -4.88 -6.08
CA THR A 16 18.28 -3.53 -6.60
C THR A 16 17.04 -2.87 -6.02
N LEU A 17 15.95 -3.61 -5.96
CA LEU A 17 14.70 -3.11 -5.40
C LEU A 17 14.86 -2.78 -3.92
N GLU A 18 15.53 -3.66 -3.19
CA GLU A 18 15.77 -3.42 -1.77
C GLU A 18 16.60 -2.17 -1.55
N ALA A 19 17.64 -1.98 -2.36
CA ALA A 19 18.47 -0.78 -2.26
C ALA A 19 17.66 0.47 -2.54
N LEU A 20 16.76 0.41 -3.52
CA LEU A 20 15.90 1.53 -3.85
C LEU A 20 14.98 1.87 -2.67
N PHE A 21 14.36 0.86 -2.07
CA PHE A 21 13.49 1.09 -0.93
C PHE A 21 14.25 1.71 0.24
N ARG A 22 15.47 1.27 0.47
CA ARG A 22 16.29 1.85 1.54
C ARG A 22 16.58 3.31 1.29
N ARG A 23 16.85 3.66 0.03
CA ARG A 23 17.13 5.05 -0.31
C ARG A 23 15.90 5.91 -0.15
N ILE A 24 14.74 5.40 -0.56
CA ILE A 24 13.49 6.12 -0.37
C ILE A 24 13.24 6.37 1.11
N ALA A 25 13.46 5.34 1.94
CA ALA A 25 13.17 5.44 3.35
C ALA A 25 14.05 6.44 4.08
N ARG A 26 15.20 6.80 3.51
CA ARG A 26 16.09 7.76 4.14
C ARG A 26 15.64 9.20 3.95
N ILE A 27 14.74 9.45 3.02
CA ILE A 27 14.28 10.80 2.73
C ILE A 27 12.83 10.89 3.16
N PRO A 28 12.56 11.52 4.31
CA PRO A 28 11.19 11.48 4.88
C PRO A 28 10.11 11.94 3.92
N LYS A 29 10.36 13.02 3.21
CA LYS A 29 9.35 13.52 2.27
C LYS A 29 9.06 12.51 1.17
N LEU A 30 10.09 11.89 0.64
CA LEU A 30 9.93 10.90 -0.41
C LEU A 30 9.27 9.64 0.13
N HIS A 31 9.67 9.23 1.32
CA HIS A 31 9.10 8.06 1.98
C HIS A 31 7.61 8.24 2.22
N ALA A 32 7.22 9.41 2.74
CA ALA A 32 5.82 9.69 3.00
C ALA A 32 5.00 9.68 1.73
N ARG A 33 5.53 10.25 0.65
CA ARG A 33 4.82 10.26 -0.62
C ARG A 33 4.67 8.87 -1.19
N PHE A 34 5.70 8.05 -1.04
CA PHE A 34 5.66 6.66 -1.49
C PHE A 34 4.56 5.90 -0.76
N LEU A 35 4.53 6.02 0.56
CA LEU A 35 3.51 5.35 1.36
C LEU A 35 2.12 5.88 1.05
N ASN A 36 2.00 7.18 0.84
CA ASN A 36 0.71 7.75 0.48
C ASN A 36 0.20 7.20 -0.85
N THR A 37 1.09 6.97 -1.79
CA THR A 37 0.71 6.36 -3.06
C THR A 37 0.24 4.94 -2.86
N ILE A 38 0.93 4.18 -2.01
CA ILE A 38 0.52 2.82 -1.71
C ILE A 38 -0.86 2.81 -1.06
N ALA A 39 -1.09 3.71 -0.12
CA ALA A 39 -2.39 3.79 0.54
C ALA A 39 -3.50 4.09 -0.48
N MET A 40 -3.21 4.98 -1.42
CA MET A 40 -4.18 5.31 -2.46
C MET A 40 -4.47 4.11 -3.35
N LEU A 41 -3.44 3.34 -3.69
CA LEU A 41 -3.63 2.16 -4.52
C LEU A 41 -4.46 1.10 -3.80
N GLU A 42 -4.26 0.92 -2.51
CA GLU A 42 -5.08 0.00 -1.72
C GLU A 42 -6.53 0.45 -1.71
N TYR A 43 -6.75 1.74 -1.54
CA TYR A 43 -8.09 2.29 -1.54
C TYR A 43 -8.76 2.12 -2.91
N ILE A 44 -8.03 2.39 -3.98
CA ILE A 44 -8.56 2.21 -5.33
C ILE A 44 -8.90 0.74 -5.56
N GLY A 45 -8.05 -0.16 -5.07
CA GLY A 45 -8.31 -1.59 -5.18
C GLY A 45 -9.60 -1.99 -4.49
N ALA A 46 -9.83 -1.48 -3.29
CA ALA A 46 -11.06 -1.76 -2.57
C ALA A 46 -12.28 -1.27 -3.34
N ARG A 47 -12.18 -0.06 -3.89
CA ARG A 47 -13.27 0.50 -4.68
C ARG A 47 -13.58 -0.34 -5.91
N LYS A 48 -12.54 -0.84 -6.57
CA LYS A 48 -12.72 -1.69 -7.75
C LYS A 48 -13.42 -2.98 -7.39
N ILE A 49 -13.06 -3.57 -6.25
CA ILE A 49 -13.71 -4.78 -5.80
C ILE A 49 -15.19 -4.52 -5.57
N MET A 50 -15.51 -3.44 -4.89
CA MET A 50 -16.90 -3.10 -4.62
C MET A 50 -17.68 -2.86 -5.90
N LYS A 51 -17.08 -2.18 -6.86
CA LYS A 51 -17.77 -1.86 -8.09
C LYS A 51 -17.95 -3.06 -9.00
N SER A 52 -17.05 -4.02 -8.93
CA SER A 52 -17.09 -5.16 -9.84
C SER A 52 -18.09 -6.22 -9.37
N GLN A 53 -18.57 -6.13 -8.15
CA GLN A 53 -19.45 -7.13 -7.61
C GLN A 53 -20.91 -6.78 -7.89
N ARG A 54 -21.69 -7.78 -8.20
CA ARG A 54 -23.12 -7.62 -8.34
C ARG A 54 -23.76 -7.69 -6.95
N SER A 55 -24.91 -7.07 -6.82
CA SER A 55 -25.56 -7.03 -5.52
C SER A 55 -25.93 -8.43 -5.00
N ASP A 56 -26.13 -9.39 -5.91
CA ASP A 56 -26.42 -10.76 -5.49
C ASP A 56 -25.16 -11.54 -5.11
N MET A 57 -23.99 -10.94 -5.29
CA MET A 57 -22.73 -11.55 -4.88
C MET A 57 -22.22 -10.99 -3.57
N PHE A 58 -23.01 -10.20 -2.90
CA PHE A 58 -22.62 -9.55 -1.67
C PHE A 58 -22.62 -10.57 -0.52
N ASP A 59 -21.44 -10.89 -0.02
CA ASP A 59 -21.32 -11.88 1.04
C ASP A 59 -20.21 -11.51 2.02
N MET A 60 -20.03 -12.36 3.02
CA MET A 60 -19.07 -12.08 4.09
C MET A 60 -17.63 -12.09 3.59
N GLU A 61 -17.32 -12.93 2.63
CA GLU A 61 -15.97 -12.99 2.11
C GLU A 61 -15.62 -11.69 1.39
N LEU A 62 -16.54 -11.18 0.60
CA LEU A 62 -16.35 -9.90 -0.07
C LEU A 62 -16.16 -8.78 0.95
N LEU A 63 -17.02 -8.74 1.94
CA LEU A 63 -16.93 -7.72 2.98
C LEU A 63 -15.61 -7.80 3.72
N SER A 64 -15.15 -8.99 4.02
CA SER A 64 -13.88 -9.18 4.69
C SER A 64 -12.74 -8.66 3.86
N HIS A 65 -12.76 -8.97 2.57
CA HIS A 65 -11.69 -8.54 1.66
C HIS A 65 -11.65 -7.02 1.55
N VAL A 66 -12.80 -6.39 1.34
CA VAL A 66 -12.86 -4.94 1.24
C VAL A 66 -12.44 -4.28 2.55
N SER A 67 -12.85 -4.86 3.66
CA SER A 67 -12.50 -4.35 4.97
C SER A 67 -10.99 -4.37 5.19
N GLU A 68 -10.33 -5.47 4.79
CA GLU A 68 -8.90 -5.57 4.92
C GLU A 68 -8.17 -4.55 4.06
N GLU A 69 -8.63 -4.38 2.82
CA GLU A 69 -7.97 -3.44 1.92
C GLU A 69 -8.09 -2.01 2.43
N THR A 70 -9.25 -1.63 2.94
CA THR A 70 -9.43 -0.29 3.47
C THR A 70 -8.65 -0.11 4.76
N ARG A 71 -8.55 -1.14 5.57
CA ARG A 71 -7.75 -1.08 6.79
C ARG A 71 -6.28 -0.90 6.45
N HIS A 72 -5.79 -1.62 5.44
CA HIS A 72 -4.41 -1.45 4.98
C HIS A 72 -4.17 -0.02 4.52
N ALA A 73 -5.09 0.52 3.73
CA ALA A 73 -4.97 1.89 3.26
C ALA A 73 -4.86 2.85 4.44
N TRP A 74 -5.70 2.65 5.45
CA TRP A 74 -5.70 3.50 6.63
C TRP A 74 -4.39 3.42 7.39
N LEU A 75 -3.89 2.19 7.60
CA LEU A 75 -2.63 2.01 8.32
C LEU A 75 -1.46 2.64 7.59
N VAL A 76 -1.37 2.44 6.29
CA VAL A 76 -0.27 2.98 5.51
C VAL A 76 -0.37 4.49 5.43
N LYS A 77 -1.57 5.02 5.26
CA LYS A 77 -1.78 6.47 5.25
C LYS A 77 -1.35 7.08 6.58
N ARG A 78 -1.70 6.43 7.66
CA ARG A 78 -1.33 6.90 8.99
C ARG A 78 0.18 6.94 9.15
N MET A 79 0.88 5.92 8.63
CA MET A 79 2.34 5.92 8.67
C MET A 79 2.92 7.07 7.85
N ALA A 80 2.35 7.32 6.69
CA ALA A 80 2.82 8.41 5.84
C ALA A 80 2.69 9.76 6.56
N ILE A 81 1.57 9.97 7.22
CA ILE A 81 1.34 11.21 7.96
C ILE A 81 2.35 11.36 9.09
N LYS A 82 2.67 10.27 9.77
CA LYS A 82 3.66 10.32 10.84
C LYS A 82 5.03 10.70 10.33
N ILE A 83 5.36 10.31 9.11
CA ILE A 83 6.67 10.58 8.55
C ILE A 83 6.77 12.02 8.04
N ASP A 84 5.73 12.49 7.35
CA ASP A 84 5.73 13.86 6.84
C ASP A 84 4.31 14.37 6.65
N ALA A 85 3.77 14.95 7.69
CA ALA A 85 2.39 15.45 7.66
C ALA A 85 2.21 16.56 6.64
N THR A 86 3.24 17.38 6.44
CA THR A 86 3.14 18.52 5.53
C THR A 86 2.86 18.07 4.10
N THR A 87 3.61 17.08 3.64
CA THR A 87 3.44 16.57 2.28
C THR A 87 2.04 16.03 2.08
N ILE A 88 1.54 15.31 3.07
CA ILE A 88 0.23 14.69 2.96
C ILE A 88 -0.88 15.75 3.00
N SER A 89 -0.71 16.78 3.79
CA SER A 89 -1.70 17.83 3.88
C SER A 89 -1.90 18.56 2.57
N ILE A 90 -0.80 18.81 1.86
CA ILE A 90 -0.89 19.47 0.56
C ILE A 90 -1.73 18.63 -0.39
N THR A 91 -1.48 17.35 -0.44
CA THR A 91 -2.24 16.47 -1.29
C THR A 91 -3.73 16.54 -0.98
N ARG A 92 -4.06 16.55 0.29
CA ARG A 92 -5.45 16.56 0.71
C ARG A 92 -6.18 17.83 0.25
N ASN A 93 -5.47 18.95 0.25
CA ASN A 93 -6.16 20.20 -0.03
C ASN A 93 -6.25 20.56 -1.49
N GLY A 94 -5.35 20.16 -2.28
CA GLY A 94 -5.23 20.79 -3.56
C GLY A 94 -5.64 19.99 -4.75
N THR A 95 -5.87 18.76 -4.57
CA THR A 95 -5.93 17.96 -5.76
C THR A 95 -7.27 17.34 -6.00
N TYR A 96 -8.19 17.68 -5.19
CA TYR A 96 -9.52 17.16 -5.42
C TYR A 96 -10.45 18.22 -5.94
#